data_ac41c1c3b73ed2dff87f3fb55974d102
#
_entry.id   ac41c1c3b73ed2dff87f3fb55974d102
#
_cell.length_a   1.000
_cell.length_b   1.000
_cell.length_c   1.000
_cell.angle_alpha   90.00
_cell.angle_beta   90.00
_cell.angle_gamma   90.00
#
_symmetry.space_group_name_H-M   'P 1'
#
loop_
_entity.id
_entity.type
_entity.pdbx_description
1 polymer ?
#
loop_
_entity_poly.entity_id
_entity_poly.type
_entity_poly.pdbx_seq_one_letter_code
_entity_poly.pdbx_strand_id
1 'polypeptide(L)'
;MLLKGLYHNFYLRIAVFILLTIAGTYLVLQQEWVWFVPILSVWSFFLRLVLLSDKRNAQKVAFMFDAIDNSDYAFRYATRGRSSNDKLVSESLNRITQILFQAKADAAQKEKYYELIMNCVNTGIIVLDDNGVIYQTNNE
;
A
#
# COMPACT_ATOMS: atom_id res chain seq x y z
N MET A 1 -9.02 17.91 -2.17
CA MET A 1 -8.94 18.32 -0.75
C MET A 1 -8.02 17.42 0.09
N LEU A 2 -7.87 16.12 -0.20
CA LEU A 2 -7.02 15.14 0.51
C LEU A 2 -5.51 15.39 0.38
N LEU A 3 -5.03 15.86 -0.76
CA LEU A 3 -3.60 16.16 -0.99
C LEU A 3 -3.06 17.32 -0.13
N LYS A 4 -3.88 18.32 0.23
CA LYS A 4 -3.45 19.44 1.08
C LYS A 4 -3.03 19.03 2.50
N GLY A 5 -3.70 18.06 3.11
CA GLY A 5 -3.34 17.55 4.43
C GLY A 5 -2.06 16.72 4.45
N LEU A 6 -1.77 15.99 3.38
CA LEU A 6 -0.55 15.20 3.22
C LEU A 6 0.68 16.11 3.11
N TYR A 7 0.58 17.13 2.28
CA TYR A 7 1.62 18.13 2.08
C TYR A 7 1.92 18.91 3.37
N HIS A 8 0.88 19.34 4.09
CA HIS A 8 1.07 20.17 5.29
C HIS A 8 1.87 19.43 6.38
N ASN A 9 1.58 18.16 6.66
CA ASN A 9 2.33 17.37 7.64
C ASN A 9 3.77 17.03 7.19
N PHE A 10 3.98 16.80 5.91
CA PHE A 10 5.30 16.50 5.35
C PHE A 10 6.19 17.76 5.35
N TYR A 11 5.70 18.88 4.84
CA TYR A 11 6.43 20.15 4.85
C TYR A 11 6.69 20.65 6.27
N LEU A 12 5.75 20.50 7.18
CA LEU A 12 5.94 20.86 8.58
C LEU A 12 7.08 20.05 9.22
N ARG A 13 7.18 18.77 8.92
CA ARG A 13 8.28 17.91 9.38
C ARG A 13 9.63 18.34 8.79
N ILE A 14 9.68 18.63 7.50
CA ILE A 14 10.88 19.14 6.85
C ILE A 14 11.28 20.50 7.42
N ALA A 15 10.32 21.41 7.61
CA ALA A 15 10.59 22.73 8.19
C ALA A 15 11.15 22.64 9.61
N VAL A 16 10.60 21.78 10.46
CA VAL A 16 11.14 21.52 11.80
C VAL A 16 12.55 20.94 11.74
N PHE A 17 12.80 20.00 10.81
CA PHE A 17 14.11 19.40 10.62
C PHE A 17 15.16 20.44 10.19
N ILE A 18 14.82 21.31 9.25
CA ILE A 18 15.69 22.40 8.78
C ILE A 18 15.95 23.40 9.92
N LEU A 19 14.93 23.79 10.68
CA LEU A 19 15.07 24.69 11.83
C LEU A 19 16.00 24.11 12.91
N LEU A 20 15.89 22.83 13.24
CA LEU A 20 16.75 22.15 14.20
C LEU A 20 18.20 22.07 13.70
N THR A 21 18.43 21.85 12.40
CA THR A 21 19.78 21.83 11.83
C THR A 21 20.41 23.22 11.84
N ILE A 22 19.66 24.27 11.49
CA ILE A 22 20.15 25.68 11.55
C ILE A 22 20.49 26.08 13.00
N ALA A 23 19.60 25.77 13.96
CA ALA A 23 19.85 26.05 15.37
C ALA A 23 21.08 25.30 15.90
N GLY A 24 21.25 24.02 15.51
CA GLY A 24 22.43 23.24 15.89
C GLY A 24 23.73 23.80 15.33
N THR A 25 23.76 24.20 14.06
CA THR A 25 24.93 24.80 13.43
C THR A 25 25.28 26.18 14.05
N TYR A 26 24.27 26.97 14.37
CA TYR A 26 24.48 28.28 15.04
C TYR A 26 25.14 28.11 16.41
N LEU A 27 24.70 27.16 17.22
CA LEU A 27 25.25 26.88 18.54
C LEU A 27 26.68 26.32 18.49
N VAL A 28 27.02 25.53 17.49
CA VAL A 28 28.38 25.05 17.25
C VAL A 28 29.31 26.21 16.93
N LEU A 29 28.87 27.21 16.13
CA LEU A 29 29.64 28.39 15.79
C LEU A 29 29.90 29.31 17.00
N GLN A 30 29.00 29.32 17.99
CA GLN A 30 29.18 30.09 19.23
C GLN A 30 30.00 29.35 20.32
N GLN A 31 30.54 28.15 20.02
CA GLN A 31 31.26 27.31 20.96
C GLN A 31 30.48 26.90 22.23
N GLU A 32 29.17 26.98 22.21
CA GLU A 32 28.24 26.61 23.26
C GLU A 32 27.95 25.10 23.24
N TRP A 33 28.92 24.27 23.52
CA TRP A 33 28.87 22.81 23.43
C TRP A 33 27.83 22.16 24.34
N VAL A 34 27.46 22.85 25.43
CA VAL A 34 26.49 22.32 26.42
C VAL A 34 25.11 22.09 25.80
N TRP A 35 24.70 22.94 24.85
CA TRP A 35 23.39 22.84 24.17
C TRP A 35 23.36 21.88 22.98
N PHE A 36 24.52 21.43 22.53
CA PHE A 36 24.63 20.52 21.38
C PHE A 36 24.02 19.15 21.66
N VAL A 37 24.26 18.57 22.85
CA VAL A 37 23.76 17.24 23.25
C VAL A 37 22.23 17.18 23.28
N PRO A 38 21.50 18.10 23.93
CA PRO A 38 20.04 18.08 23.94
C PRO A 38 19.43 18.26 22.54
N ILE A 39 20.00 19.12 21.68
CA ILE A 39 19.53 19.30 20.32
C ILE A 39 19.71 18.04 19.48
N LEU A 40 20.85 17.39 19.59
CA LEU A 40 21.14 16.12 18.90
C LEU A 40 20.20 15.01 19.37
N SER A 41 19.85 14.98 20.65
CA SER A 41 18.89 14.03 21.22
C SER A 41 17.48 14.25 20.66
N VAL A 42 17.01 15.49 20.59
CA VAL A 42 15.71 15.84 20.00
C VAL A 42 15.68 15.49 18.52
N TRP A 43 16.76 15.78 17.79
CA TRP A 43 16.90 15.48 16.38
C TRP A 43 16.85 13.97 16.11
N SER A 44 17.61 13.16 16.91
CA SER A 44 17.62 11.71 16.82
C SER A 44 16.24 11.11 17.14
N PHE A 45 15.56 11.62 18.16
CA PHE A 45 14.21 11.19 18.53
C PHE A 45 13.21 11.45 17.39
N PHE A 46 13.27 12.63 16.77
CA PHE A 46 12.41 12.99 15.66
C PHE A 46 12.66 12.12 14.42
N LEU A 47 13.93 11.88 14.08
CA LEU A 47 14.34 10.98 13.00
C LEU A 47 13.79 9.56 13.23
N ARG A 48 13.89 9.06 14.45
CA ARG A 48 13.35 7.74 14.82
C ARG A 48 11.83 7.67 14.62
N LEU A 49 11.09 8.72 14.96
CA LEU A 49 9.63 8.75 14.74
C LEU A 49 9.27 8.69 13.26
N VAL A 50 10.01 9.39 12.39
CA VAL A 50 9.81 9.35 10.95
C VAL A 50 10.08 7.95 10.40
N LEU A 51 11.22 7.36 10.72
CA LEU A 51 11.61 6.01 10.27
C LEU A 51 10.62 4.93 10.72
N LEU A 52 10.10 5.03 11.96
CA LEU A 52 9.09 4.10 12.46
C LEU A 52 7.75 4.23 11.71
N SER A 53 7.38 5.44 11.29
CA SER A 53 6.17 5.66 10.50
C SER A 53 6.28 5.01 9.12
N ASP A 54 7.41 5.19 8.44
CA ASP A 54 7.67 4.62 7.11
C ASP A 54 7.74 3.10 7.15
N LYS A 55 8.39 2.54 8.16
CA LYS A 55 8.44 1.08 8.36
C LYS A 55 7.04 0.48 8.53
N ARG A 56 6.16 1.13 9.30
CA ARG A 56 4.77 0.66 9.47
C ARG A 56 3.98 0.68 8.17
N ASN A 57 4.16 1.70 7.35
CA ASN A 57 3.48 1.78 6.06
C ASN A 57 3.98 0.70 5.08
N ALA A 58 5.29 0.46 5.04
CA ALA A 58 5.87 -0.63 4.25
C ALA A 58 5.35 -2.01 4.71
N GLN A 59 5.26 -2.24 6.02
CA GLN A 59 4.69 -3.48 6.56
C GLN A 59 3.22 -3.69 6.19
N LYS A 60 2.41 -2.63 6.15
CA LYS A 60 1.03 -2.73 5.68
C LYS A 60 0.95 -3.16 4.22
N VAL A 61 1.79 -2.57 3.37
CA VAL A 61 1.85 -2.94 1.96
C VAL A 61 2.24 -4.41 1.79
N ALA A 62 3.31 -4.85 2.47
CA ALA A 62 3.75 -6.24 2.44
C ALA A 62 2.63 -7.19 2.90
N PHE A 63 1.98 -6.90 4.03
CA PHE A 63 0.86 -7.70 4.54
C PHE A 63 -0.33 -7.76 3.58
N MET A 64 -0.61 -6.67 2.85
CA MET A 64 -1.65 -6.69 1.82
C MET A 64 -1.30 -7.67 0.69
N PHE A 65 -0.05 -7.68 0.23
CA PHE A 65 0.38 -8.63 -0.81
C PHE A 65 0.31 -10.07 -0.31
N ASP A 66 0.75 -10.34 0.92
CA ASP A 66 0.64 -11.66 1.53
C ASP A 66 -0.83 -12.13 1.61
N ALA A 67 -1.76 -11.24 1.97
CA ALA A 67 -3.18 -11.54 1.99
C ALA A 67 -3.73 -11.86 0.59
N ILE A 68 -3.32 -11.10 -0.43
CA ILE A 68 -3.72 -11.32 -1.83
C ILE A 68 -3.18 -12.67 -2.34
N ASP A 69 -1.93 -13.00 -2.07
CA ASP A 69 -1.31 -14.28 -2.45
C ASP A 69 -2.03 -15.47 -1.80
N ASN A 70 -2.50 -15.29 -0.57
CA ASN A 70 -3.33 -16.29 0.13
C ASN A 70 -4.81 -16.24 -0.26
N SER A 71 -5.18 -15.45 -1.27
CA SER A 71 -6.57 -15.27 -1.71
C SER A 71 -7.52 -14.71 -0.63
N ASP A 72 -6.98 -14.05 0.39
CA ASP A 72 -7.76 -13.37 1.45
C ASP A 72 -8.07 -11.92 1.05
N TYR A 73 -9.16 -11.76 0.30
CA TYR A 73 -9.65 -10.44 -0.11
C TYR A 73 -10.62 -9.81 0.90
N ALA A 74 -10.95 -10.50 1.98
CA ALA A 74 -11.87 -10.00 3.02
C ALA A 74 -11.19 -9.04 4.00
N PHE A 75 -9.86 -9.10 4.10
CA PHE A 75 -9.09 -8.28 5.01
C PHE A 75 -9.26 -6.78 4.72
N ARG A 76 -9.42 -6.00 5.79
CA ARG A 76 -9.53 -4.53 5.73
C ARG A 76 -8.71 -3.87 6.84
N TYR A 77 -7.97 -2.82 6.48
CA TYR A 77 -7.27 -1.98 7.44
C TYR A 77 -8.24 -1.06 8.18
N ALA A 78 -8.10 -0.98 9.50
CA ALA A 78 -8.85 -0.03 10.30
C ALA A 78 -8.37 1.41 10.01
N THR A 79 -9.33 2.31 9.77
CA THR A 79 -9.05 3.73 9.46
C THR A 79 -9.30 4.67 10.63
N ARG A 80 -9.88 4.17 11.73
CA ARG A 80 -10.33 4.96 12.88
C ARG A 80 -9.18 5.28 13.84
N GLY A 81 -9.07 6.53 14.28
CA GLY A 81 -8.14 6.95 15.35
C GLY A 81 -6.67 7.08 14.93
N ARG A 82 -6.34 7.14 13.63
CA ARG A 82 -4.98 7.24 13.10
C ARG A 82 -4.64 8.62 12.54
N SER A 83 -3.35 8.90 12.40
CA SER A 83 -2.84 10.09 11.70
C SER A 83 -3.43 10.18 10.29
N SER A 84 -3.57 11.41 9.76
CA SER A 84 -4.12 11.66 8.42
C SER A 84 -3.41 10.86 7.32
N ASN A 85 -2.08 10.74 7.38
CA ASN A 85 -1.29 9.96 6.43
C ASN A 85 -1.56 8.45 6.55
N ASP A 86 -1.62 7.94 7.78
CA ASP A 86 -1.89 6.53 8.06
C ASP A 86 -3.29 6.12 7.61
N LYS A 87 -4.26 7.02 7.79
CA LYS A 87 -5.62 6.86 7.29
C LYS A 87 -5.65 6.78 5.76
N LEU A 88 -4.97 7.71 5.07
CA LEU A 88 -4.92 7.74 3.62
C LEU A 88 -4.30 6.46 3.04
N VAL A 89 -3.18 5.99 3.60
CA VAL A 89 -2.55 4.73 3.19
C VAL A 89 -3.51 3.57 3.38
N SER A 90 -4.15 3.47 4.56
CA SER A 90 -5.10 2.39 4.85
C SER A 90 -6.32 2.40 3.94
N GLU A 91 -6.89 3.57 3.63
CA GLU A 91 -8.01 3.72 2.69
C GLU A 91 -7.61 3.35 1.26
N SER A 92 -6.40 3.76 0.83
CA SER A 92 -5.88 3.42 -0.49
C SER A 92 -5.66 1.92 -0.64
N LEU A 93 -5.07 1.26 0.36
CA LEU A 93 -4.88 -0.19 0.37
C LEU A 93 -6.22 -0.94 0.37
N ASN A 94 -7.19 -0.51 1.17
CA ASN A 94 -8.54 -1.09 1.18
C ASN A 94 -9.22 -0.98 -0.19
N ARG A 95 -9.03 0.16 -0.88
CA ARG A 95 -9.56 0.37 -2.23
C ARG A 95 -8.91 -0.56 -3.24
N ILE A 96 -7.59 -0.73 -3.18
CA ILE A 96 -6.86 -1.66 -4.07
C ILE A 96 -7.35 -3.09 -3.87
N THR A 97 -7.46 -3.55 -2.62
CA THR A 97 -7.99 -4.89 -2.30
C THR A 97 -9.39 -5.09 -2.85
N GLN A 98 -10.26 -4.07 -2.75
CA GLN A 98 -11.61 -4.13 -3.29
C GLN A 98 -11.63 -4.24 -4.82
N ILE A 99 -10.78 -3.46 -5.52
CA ILE A 99 -10.67 -3.51 -6.99
C ILE A 99 -10.18 -4.90 -7.42
N LEU A 100 -9.17 -5.46 -6.75
CA LEU A 100 -8.63 -6.78 -7.06
C LEU A 100 -9.67 -7.89 -6.81
N PHE A 101 -10.41 -7.80 -5.71
CA PHE A 101 -11.50 -8.73 -5.43
C PHE A 101 -12.56 -8.70 -6.52
N GLN A 102 -12.96 -7.50 -6.95
CA GLN A 102 -13.97 -7.31 -8.00
C GLN A 102 -13.49 -7.86 -9.35
N ALA A 103 -12.22 -7.56 -9.72
CA ALA A 103 -11.63 -8.07 -10.95
C ALA A 103 -11.54 -9.60 -10.96
N LYS A 104 -11.22 -10.24 -9.83
CA LYS A 104 -11.18 -11.70 -9.70
C LYS A 104 -12.59 -12.30 -9.78
N ALA A 105 -13.58 -11.67 -9.14
CA ALA A 105 -14.97 -12.11 -9.22
C ALA A 105 -15.52 -12.02 -10.65
N ASP A 106 -15.23 -10.92 -11.34
CA ASP A 106 -15.62 -10.72 -12.74
C ASP A 106 -14.96 -11.74 -13.68
N ALA A 107 -13.69 -12.04 -13.45
CA ALA A 107 -12.96 -13.07 -14.21
C ALA A 107 -13.60 -14.47 -14.00
N ALA A 108 -13.84 -14.85 -12.75
CA ALA A 108 -14.49 -16.11 -12.43
C ALA A 108 -15.91 -16.22 -13.00
N GLN A 109 -16.68 -15.12 -12.99
CA GLN A 109 -18.00 -15.08 -13.61
C GLN A 109 -17.94 -15.25 -15.12
N LYS A 110 -16.97 -14.63 -15.79
CA LYS A 110 -16.75 -14.77 -17.23
C LYS A 110 -16.36 -16.21 -17.60
N GLU A 111 -15.45 -16.80 -16.83
CA GLU A 111 -15.04 -18.19 -17.03
C GLU A 111 -16.24 -19.14 -16.93
N LYS A 112 -17.06 -18.99 -15.89
CA LYS A 112 -18.28 -19.77 -15.73
C LYS A 112 -19.29 -19.54 -16.87
N TYR A 113 -19.39 -18.32 -17.34
CA TYR A 113 -20.26 -17.99 -18.48
C TYR A 113 -19.78 -18.66 -19.78
N TYR A 114 -18.47 -18.66 -20.05
CA TYR A 114 -17.91 -19.37 -21.19
C TYR A 114 -18.12 -20.89 -21.10
N GLU A 115 -17.92 -21.46 -19.93
CA GLU A 115 -18.19 -22.88 -19.69
C GLU A 115 -19.66 -23.23 -19.96
N LEU A 116 -20.61 -22.42 -19.50
CA LEU A 116 -22.02 -22.60 -19.77
C LEU A 116 -22.33 -22.51 -21.27
N ILE A 117 -21.79 -21.54 -21.99
CA ILE A 117 -21.99 -21.42 -23.44
C ILE A 117 -21.45 -22.65 -24.15
N MET A 118 -20.24 -23.08 -23.84
CA MET A 118 -19.63 -24.26 -24.46
C MET A 118 -20.48 -25.52 -24.24
N ASN A 119 -21.04 -25.70 -23.06
CA ASN A 119 -21.88 -26.85 -22.72
C ASN A 119 -23.34 -26.73 -23.24
N CYS A 120 -23.78 -25.56 -23.71
CA CYS A 120 -25.09 -25.40 -24.36
C CYS A 120 -25.08 -25.71 -25.85
N VAL A 121 -23.93 -25.93 -26.45
CA VAL A 121 -23.80 -26.23 -27.89
C VAL A 121 -23.84 -27.73 -28.09
N ASN A 122 -24.78 -28.23 -28.91
CA ASN A 122 -24.96 -29.66 -29.24
C ASN A 122 -23.94 -30.13 -30.31
N THR A 123 -22.69 -29.65 -30.21
CA THR A 123 -21.60 -30.03 -31.10
C THR A 123 -20.34 -30.15 -30.27
N GLY A 124 -19.53 -31.18 -30.47
CA GLY A 124 -18.25 -31.34 -29.80
C GLY A 124 -17.32 -30.18 -30.15
N ILE A 125 -16.87 -29.45 -29.13
CA ILE A 125 -15.91 -28.34 -29.26
C ILE A 125 -14.60 -28.73 -28.57
N ILE A 126 -13.50 -28.57 -29.30
CA ILE A 126 -12.15 -28.76 -28.77
C ILE A 126 -11.40 -27.46 -29.00
N VAL A 127 -10.89 -26.86 -27.91
CA VAL A 127 -10.02 -25.69 -27.95
C VAL A 127 -8.58 -26.16 -27.79
N LEU A 128 -7.71 -25.74 -28.72
CA LEU A 128 -6.30 -26.06 -28.72
C LEU A 128 -5.48 -24.81 -28.36
N ASP A 129 -4.33 -24.98 -27.72
CA ASP A 129 -3.34 -23.94 -27.60
C ASP A 129 -2.54 -23.74 -28.92
N ASP A 130 -1.63 -22.78 -28.93
CA ASP A 130 -0.78 -22.48 -30.11
C ASP A 130 0.17 -23.65 -30.50
N ASN A 131 0.37 -24.61 -29.60
CA ASN A 131 1.18 -25.81 -29.82
C ASN A 131 0.34 -27.03 -30.25
N GLY A 132 -0.98 -26.87 -30.39
CA GLY A 132 -1.90 -27.96 -30.74
C GLY A 132 -2.30 -28.87 -29.58
N VAL A 133 -2.01 -28.48 -28.33
CA VAL A 133 -2.41 -29.22 -27.13
C VAL A 133 -3.85 -28.84 -26.77
N ILE A 134 -4.64 -29.85 -26.41
CA ILE A 134 -6.04 -29.63 -26.01
C ILE A 134 -6.05 -28.80 -24.70
N TYR A 135 -6.60 -27.61 -24.78
CA TYR A 135 -6.79 -26.72 -23.65
C TYR A 135 -8.14 -26.95 -22.95
N GLN A 136 -9.21 -27.13 -23.73
CA GLN A 136 -10.55 -27.31 -23.21
C GLN A 136 -11.43 -28.09 -24.17
N THR A 137 -12.40 -28.85 -23.65
CA THR A 137 -13.46 -29.55 -24.40
C THR A 137 -14.80 -29.30 -23.72
N ASN A 138 -15.89 -29.36 -24.49
CA ASN A 138 -17.23 -29.42 -23.91
C ASN A 138 -17.66 -30.86 -23.62
N ASN A 139 -18.88 -31.03 -23.07
CA ASN A 139 -19.39 -32.32 -22.61
C ASN A 139 -20.02 -33.20 -23.71
N GLU A 140 -20.00 -32.78 -25.00
CA GLU A 140 -20.56 -33.55 -26.12
C GLU A 140 -19.50 -34.53 -26.71
#